data_01c8aed8f7cf1bb9463af613b1c36e6c
#
_entry.id   01c8aed8f7cf1bb9463af613b1c36e6c
#
_cell.length_a   1.000
_cell.length_b   1.000
_cell.length_c   1.000
_cell.angle_alpha   90.00
_cell.angle_beta   90.00
_cell.angle_gamma   90.00
#
_symmetry.space_group_name_H-M   'P 1'
#
loop_
_entity.id
_entity.type
_entity.pdbx_description
1 polymer ?
#
loop_
_entity_poly.entity_id
_entity_poly.type
_entity_poly.pdbx_seq_one_letter_code
_entity_poly.pdbx_strand_id
1 'polypeptide(L)'
;MEYKLLTPGPLTTTKSVKQAMMVDHCTWDQEYKTITQEIRQKLLSLAGVSETDYTTILMQGSGSFGVESVLSSMIGPEDHVLICANGAYGRRIVSMSERYNLTYTVYEVAEDEIPQAADIMEILGSDPTITAIAMVHSETTSGILNELDEIAKLAKDNGLLFIVDAMSSFGGIPIDVSALSIDFLISSSNKCIQGVPGFSFTLAKRDQLEKRQAFARTVSLDLYDQYETMEKDGKWRFTSPTHTVLAFHQALKELELEGGIYQRYMQYLTNNRLLRQKMEELGYRPFIKQHQGPFITSFLYPKQGAFNFDNFYHHLKQNGFVIYPGKISTVDCFRIGNIGDIYPEDIDRLVQVIENYTEVAYVS
;
A
#
# COMPACT_ATOMS: atom_id res chain seq x y z
N MET A 1 -19.18 19.32 -7.95
CA MET A 1 -17.83 19.59 -8.50
C MET A 1 -17.04 18.30 -8.38
N GLU A 2 -16.41 17.85 -9.44
CA GLU A 2 -15.59 16.64 -9.43
C GLU A 2 -14.16 17.04 -9.05
N TYR A 3 -13.60 16.42 -8.00
CA TYR A 3 -12.26 16.73 -7.52
C TYR A 3 -11.25 15.68 -8.02
N LYS A 4 -10.03 16.11 -8.34
CA LYS A 4 -8.88 15.22 -8.44
C LYS A 4 -8.32 14.98 -7.03
N LEU A 5 -8.33 13.75 -6.58
CA LEU A 5 -7.82 13.35 -5.27
C LEU A 5 -6.32 13.06 -5.39
N LEU A 6 -5.51 14.02 -5.00
CA LEU A 6 -4.05 13.90 -4.97
C LEU A 6 -3.61 13.39 -3.60
N THR A 7 -4.06 12.21 -3.24
CA THR A 7 -3.89 11.56 -1.95
C THR A 7 -3.24 10.19 -2.14
N PRO A 8 -2.71 9.55 -1.08
CA PRO A 8 -2.13 8.20 -1.19
C PRO A 8 -3.20 7.08 -1.25
N GLY A 9 -4.47 7.43 -1.33
CA GLY A 9 -5.63 6.55 -1.33
C GLY A 9 -6.56 6.80 -0.13
N PRO A 10 -7.89 6.86 -0.37
CA PRO A 10 -8.56 6.68 -1.66
C PRO A 10 -8.14 7.71 -2.70
N LEU A 11 -8.15 7.31 -3.98
CA LEU A 11 -7.64 8.09 -5.11
C LEU A 11 -8.74 8.40 -6.14
N THR A 12 -8.41 9.21 -7.15
CA THR A 12 -9.31 9.42 -8.28
C THR A 12 -9.32 8.16 -9.14
N THR A 13 -10.50 7.53 -9.27
CA THR A 13 -10.75 6.40 -10.16
C THR A 13 -11.34 6.87 -11.48
N THR A 14 -11.21 6.04 -12.51
CA THR A 14 -11.85 6.25 -13.82
C THR A 14 -13.39 6.22 -13.72
N LYS A 15 -14.06 6.67 -14.78
CA LYS A 15 -15.53 6.58 -14.86
C LYS A 15 -16.00 5.13 -14.94
N SER A 16 -15.30 4.27 -15.66
CA SER A 16 -15.63 2.85 -15.84
C SER A 16 -15.55 2.08 -14.52
N VAL A 17 -14.56 2.33 -13.68
CA VAL A 17 -14.47 1.77 -12.32
C VAL A 17 -15.66 2.20 -11.46
N LYS A 18 -16.09 3.48 -11.52
CA LYS A 18 -17.28 3.97 -10.83
C LYS A 18 -18.57 3.35 -11.38
N GLN A 19 -18.67 3.20 -12.70
CA GLN A 19 -19.83 2.59 -13.36
C GLN A 19 -20.01 1.11 -13.02
N ALA A 20 -18.91 0.37 -12.82
CA ALA A 20 -18.97 -1.02 -12.40
C ALA A 20 -19.67 -1.23 -11.06
N MET A 21 -19.76 -0.18 -10.23
CA MET A 21 -20.46 -0.21 -8.94
C MET A 21 -21.99 -0.02 -9.04
N MET A 22 -22.53 0.26 -10.22
CA MET A 22 -23.95 0.60 -10.37
C MET A 22 -24.88 -0.61 -10.46
N VAL A 23 -24.31 -1.82 -10.36
CA VAL A 23 -25.08 -3.08 -10.49
C VAL A 23 -24.96 -3.89 -9.19
N ASP A 24 -26.10 -4.32 -8.67
CA ASP A 24 -26.16 -5.22 -7.52
C ASP A 24 -25.86 -6.66 -7.95
N HIS A 25 -25.06 -7.35 -7.17
CA HIS A 25 -24.73 -8.76 -7.38
C HIS A 25 -25.03 -9.58 -6.11
N CYS A 26 -25.53 -10.78 -6.32
CA CYS A 26 -25.72 -11.77 -5.27
C CYS A 26 -24.41 -12.55 -5.03
N THR A 27 -23.95 -12.59 -3.79
CA THR A 27 -22.70 -13.29 -3.43
C THR A 27 -22.78 -14.81 -3.59
N TRP A 28 -23.99 -15.35 -3.79
CA TRP A 28 -24.22 -16.77 -4.04
C TRP A 28 -24.13 -17.15 -5.52
N ASP A 29 -24.31 -16.18 -6.43
CA ASP A 29 -24.34 -16.44 -7.86
C ASP A 29 -22.98 -16.88 -8.40
N GLN A 30 -23.01 -17.79 -9.36
CA GLN A 30 -21.80 -18.31 -9.99
C GLN A 30 -21.01 -17.22 -10.71
N GLU A 31 -21.69 -16.24 -11.30
CA GLU A 31 -21.07 -15.09 -11.94
C GLU A 31 -20.18 -14.31 -10.94
N TYR A 32 -20.69 -13.99 -9.78
CA TYR A 32 -19.93 -13.27 -8.76
C TYR A 32 -18.75 -14.07 -8.20
N LYS A 33 -18.94 -15.36 -8.00
CA LYS A 33 -17.86 -16.28 -7.59
C LYS A 33 -16.77 -16.37 -8.65
N THR A 34 -17.15 -16.40 -9.93
CA THR A 34 -16.21 -16.39 -11.06
C THR A 34 -15.40 -15.10 -11.07
N ILE A 35 -16.02 -13.93 -10.88
CA ILE A 35 -15.34 -12.64 -10.75
C ILE A 35 -14.32 -12.68 -9.61
N THR A 36 -14.68 -13.25 -8.46
CA THR A 36 -13.74 -13.41 -7.34
C THR A 36 -12.53 -14.26 -7.73
N GLN A 37 -12.73 -15.39 -8.43
CA GLN A 37 -11.64 -16.24 -8.88
C GLN A 37 -10.76 -15.55 -9.94
N GLU A 38 -11.35 -14.84 -10.89
CA GLU A 38 -10.61 -14.04 -11.88
C GLU A 38 -9.74 -12.98 -11.24
N ILE A 39 -10.24 -12.29 -10.20
CA ILE A 39 -9.44 -11.33 -9.41
C ILE A 39 -8.25 -12.03 -8.77
N ARG A 40 -8.45 -13.16 -8.13
CA ARG A 40 -7.40 -13.94 -7.48
C ARG A 40 -6.30 -14.35 -8.46
N GLN A 41 -6.69 -14.89 -9.61
CA GLN A 41 -5.77 -15.31 -10.69
C GLN A 41 -5.00 -14.12 -11.27
N LYS A 42 -5.70 -13.01 -11.56
CA LYS A 42 -5.04 -11.79 -12.08
C LYS A 42 -4.01 -11.23 -11.10
N LEU A 43 -4.28 -11.26 -9.80
CA LEU A 43 -3.34 -10.81 -8.77
C LEU A 43 -2.09 -11.71 -8.71
N LEU A 44 -2.23 -13.04 -8.84
CA LEU A 44 -1.10 -13.96 -8.93
C LEU A 44 -0.26 -13.69 -10.20
N SER A 45 -0.93 -13.48 -11.33
CA SER A 45 -0.27 -13.12 -12.58
C SER A 45 0.51 -11.80 -12.48
N LEU A 46 -0.07 -10.78 -11.85
CA LEU A 46 0.60 -9.50 -11.60
C LEU A 46 1.83 -9.64 -10.69
N ALA A 47 1.80 -10.58 -9.76
CA ALA A 47 2.90 -10.89 -8.85
C ALA A 47 3.98 -11.78 -9.48
N GLY A 48 3.76 -12.32 -10.67
CA GLY A 48 4.67 -13.24 -11.35
C GLY A 48 4.85 -14.59 -10.63
N VAL A 49 3.82 -15.05 -9.91
CA VAL A 49 3.88 -16.28 -9.12
C VAL A 49 2.95 -17.36 -9.66
N SER A 50 3.35 -18.62 -9.43
CA SER A 50 2.55 -19.80 -9.79
C SER A 50 1.38 -19.99 -8.81
N GLU A 51 0.21 -20.36 -9.32
CA GLU A 51 -0.94 -20.76 -8.50
C GLU A 51 -0.74 -22.10 -7.75
N THR A 52 0.28 -22.90 -8.11
CA THR A 52 0.67 -24.08 -7.34
C THR A 52 1.38 -23.73 -6.04
N ASP A 53 2.15 -22.64 -6.04
CA ASP A 53 2.98 -22.26 -4.90
C ASP A 53 2.33 -21.15 -4.07
N TYR A 54 1.54 -20.29 -4.71
CA TYR A 54 0.88 -19.14 -4.08
C TYR A 54 -0.64 -19.15 -4.27
N THR A 55 -1.30 -18.43 -3.42
CA THR A 55 -2.73 -18.12 -3.55
C THR A 55 -2.98 -16.65 -3.21
N THR A 56 -4.12 -16.13 -3.65
CA THR A 56 -4.59 -14.80 -3.27
C THR A 56 -5.81 -14.92 -2.37
N ILE A 57 -5.78 -14.26 -1.22
CA ILE A 57 -6.88 -14.24 -0.26
C ILE A 57 -7.41 -12.82 -0.16
N LEU A 58 -8.70 -12.65 -0.45
CA LEU A 58 -9.36 -11.35 -0.34
C LEU A 58 -9.99 -11.25 1.06
N MET A 59 -9.65 -10.18 1.79
CA MET A 59 -10.14 -9.94 3.15
C MET A 59 -10.93 -8.64 3.19
N GLN A 60 -12.18 -8.71 3.66
CA GLN A 60 -13.02 -7.52 3.82
C GLN A 60 -12.40 -6.54 4.82
N GLY A 61 -12.45 -5.26 4.49
CA GLY A 61 -11.93 -4.18 5.32
C GLY A 61 -10.83 -3.38 4.63
N SER A 62 -10.24 -2.44 5.35
CA SER A 62 -9.11 -1.66 4.83
C SER A 62 -7.83 -2.49 4.77
N GLY A 63 -6.76 -1.94 4.17
CA GLY A 63 -5.45 -2.57 4.18
C GLY A 63 -4.95 -2.97 5.56
N SER A 64 -5.27 -2.18 6.60
CA SER A 64 -4.91 -2.52 7.98
C SER A 64 -5.54 -3.85 8.44
N PHE A 65 -6.76 -4.18 7.97
CA PHE A 65 -7.38 -5.47 8.26
C PHE A 65 -6.62 -6.64 7.62
N GLY A 66 -6.04 -6.42 6.44
CA GLY A 66 -5.19 -7.43 5.79
C GLY A 66 -3.89 -7.68 6.56
N VAL A 67 -3.20 -6.61 6.99
CA VAL A 67 -2.00 -6.73 7.82
C VAL A 67 -2.32 -7.42 9.14
N GLU A 68 -3.40 -6.99 9.80
CA GLU A 68 -3.87 -7.56 11.07
C GLU A 68 -4.30 -9.03 10.91
N SER A 69 -4.91 -9.39 9.78
CA SER A 69 -5.26 -10.78 9.44
C SER A 69 -4.01 -11.67 9.39
N VAL A 70 -2.95 -11.24 8.71
CA VAL A 70 -1.68 -12.00 8.67
C VAL A 70 -1.08 -12.12 10.07
N LEU A 71 -0.94 -11.02 10.80
CA LEU A 71 -0.34 -11.04 12.14
C LEU A 71 -1.14 -11.88 13.13
N SER A 72 -2.48 -11.76 13.10
CA SER A 72 -3.35 -12.45 14.07
C SER A 72 -3.59 -13.91 13.78
N SER A 73 -3.39 -14.36 12.53
CA SER A 73 -3.71 -15.73 12.15
C SER A 73 -2.53 -16.54 11.57
N MET A 74 -1.42 -15.87 11.21
CA MET A 74 -0.26 -16.55 10.62
C MET A 74 0.99 -16.55 11.52
N ILE A 75 0.99 -15.76 12.60
CA ILE A 75 2.09 -15.76 13.58
C ILE A 75 1.72 -16.68 14.75
N GLY A 76 2.47 -17.76 14.91
CA GLY A 76 2.26 -18.76 15.95
C GLY A 76 2.83 -18.35 17.31
N PRO A 77 2.63 -19.19 18.35
CA PRO A 77 3.13 -18.91 19.69
C PRO A 77 4.66 -18.99 19.82
N GLU A 78 5.31 -19.74 18.94
CA GLU A 78 6.76 -19.90 18.91
C GLU A 78 7.46 -18.91 17.94
N ASP A 79 6.68 -18.12 17.22
CA ASP A 79 7.26 -17.14 16.30
C ASP A 79 7.72 -15.89 17.05
N HIS A 80 8.85 -15.35 16.62
CA HIS A 80 9.40 -14.07 17.07
C HIS A 80 9.60 -13.17 15.85
N VAL A 81 8.86 -12.04 15.78
CA VAL A 81 8.82 -11.17 14.62
C VAL A 81 9.77 -9.99 14.78
N LEU A 82 10.77 -9.86 13.92
CA LEU A 82 11.53 -8.62 13.76
C LEU A 82 10.73 -7.65 12.89
N ILE A 83 10.34 -6.51 13.45
CA ILE A 83 9.55 -5.49 12.75
C ILE A 83 10.47 -4.33 12.37
N CYS A 84 10.69 -4.14 11.06
CA CYS A 84 11.43 -3.01 10.53
C CYS A 84 10.49 -1.83 10.31
N ALA A 85 10.71 -0.73 11.03
CA ALA A 85 9.83 0.43 11.02
C ALA A 85 10.61 1.71 10.71
N ASN A 86 10.07 2.55 9.82
CA ASN A 86 10.55 3.90 9.54
C ASN A 86 9.39 4.88 9.29
N GLY A 87 8.23 4.62 9.90
CA GLY A 87 7.07 5.50 9.80
C GLY A 87 5.83 4.93 10.47
N ALA A 88 4.70 5.62 10.29
CA ALA A 88 3.47 5.30 11.01
C ALA A 88 2.88 3.93 10.64
N TYR A 89 3.14 3.39 9.44
CA TYR A 89 2.63 2.07 9.08
C TYR A 89 3.49 0.95 9.66
N GLY A 90 4.82 1.11 9.70
CA GLY A 90 5.69 0.21 10.46
C GLY A 90 5.33 0.18 11.94
N ARG A 91 5.16 1.35 12.57
CA ARG A 91 4.69 1.46 13.97
C ARG A 91 3.30 0.87 14.20
N ARG A 92 2.43 0.81 13.17
CA ARG A 92 1.13 0.14 13.24
C ARG A 92 1.28 -1.39 13.32
N ILE A 93 2.24 -1.98 12.61
CA ILE A 93 2.57 -3.41 12.75
C ILE A 93 2.99 -3.70 14.19
N VAL A 94 3.82 -2.84 14.79
CA VAL A 94 4.20 -2.94 16.22
C VAL A 94 2.96 -2.91 17.12
N SER A 95 2.07 -1.92 16.93
CA SER A 95 0.85 -1.79 17.74
C SER A 95 -0.09 -2.99 17.61
N MET A 96 -0.19 -3.60 16.43
CA MET A 96 -0.96 -4.83 16.23
C MET A 96 -0.30 -6.01 16.94
N SER A 97 1.02 -6.16 16.83
CA SER A 97 1.79 -7.22 17.49
C SER A 97 1.65 -7.14 19.01
N GLU A 98 1.75 -5.95 19.56
CA GLU A 98 1.51 -5.70 20.98
C GLU A 98 0.07 -6.09 21.41
N ARG A 99 -0.93 -5.71 20.63
CA ARG A 99 -2.35 -6.01 20.91
C ARG A 99 -2.64 -7.51 20.96
N TYR A 100 -1.98 -8.29 20.10
CA TYR A 100 -2.12 -9.74 20.05
C TYR A 100 -1.13 -10.48 20.95
N ASN A 101 -0.32 -9.77 21.76
CA ASN A 101 0.73 -10.34 22.60
C ASN A 101 1.67 -11.26 21.80
N LEU A 102 2.05 -10.85 20.59
CA LEU A 102 3.07 -11.55 19.82
C LEU A 102 4.45 -11.30 20.43
N THR A 103 5.36 -12.24 20.29
CA THR A 103 6.77 -12.00 20.56
C THR A 103 7.35 -11.20 19.40
N TYR A 104 7.91 -10.02 19.67
CA TYR A 104 8.48 -9.17 18.63
C TYR A 104 9.66 -8.35 19.11
N THR A 105 10.54 -8.02 18.20
CA THR A 105 11.62 -7.03 18.34
C THR A 105 11.40 -5.93 17.33
N VAL A 106 11.67 -4.67 17.68
CA VAL A 106 11.53 -3.52 16.76
C VAL A 106 12.92 -3.04 16.36
N TYR A 107 13.15 -2.97 15.04
CA TYR A 107 14.24 -2.23 14.45
C TYR A 107 13.66 -0.96 13.79
N GLU A 108 13.85 0.18 14.44
CA GLU A 108 13.30 1.46 14.00
C GLU A 108 14.43 2.40 13.55
N VAL A 109 14.24 2.97 12.36
CA VAL A 109 15.12 4.01 11.80
C VAL A 109 14.32 5.31 11.59
N ALA A 110 14.99 6.41 11.27
CA ALA A 110 14.34 7.70 11.03
C ALA A 110 13.36 7.65 9.84
N GLU A 111 12.38 8.56 9.81
CA GLU A 111 11.33 8.58 8.79
C GLU A 111 11.84 8.94 7.38
N ASP A 112 13.08 9.36 7.24
CA ASP A 112 13.80 9.63 5.99
C ASP A 112 14.96 8.66 5.72
N GLU A 113 15.08 7.59 6.51
CA GLU A 113 16.05 6.51 6.35
C GLU A 113 15.36 5.18 6.02
N ILE A 114 16.09 4.27 5.37
CA ILE A 114 15.60 2.91 5.11
C ILE A 114 16.28 1.90 6.04
N PRO A 115 15.57 0.84 6.45
CA PRO A 115 16.19 -0.28 7.18
C PRO A 115 17.34 -0.89 6.39
N GLN A 116 18.46 -1.15 7.05
CA GLN A 116 19.68 -1.68 6.44
C GLN A 116 19.83 -3.18 6.74
N ALA A 117 20.14 -3.98 5.71
CA ALA A 117 20.35 -5.41 5.86
C ALA A 117 21.51 -5.75 6.83
N ALA A 118 22.54 -4.89 6.88
CA ALA A 118 23.68 -5.07 7.79
C ALA A 118 23.25 -5.01 9.28
N ASP A 119 22.39 -4.04 9.63
CA ASP A 119 21.90 -3.90 11.00
C ASP A 119 20.97 -5.07 11.37
N ILE A 120 20.12 -5.49 10.41
CA ILE A 120 19.25 -6.67 10.59
C ILE A 120 20.09 -7.93 10.83
N MET A 121 21.17 -8.10 10.08
CA MET A 121 22.10 -9.23 10.26
C MET A 121 22.74 -9.24 11.66
N GLU A 122 23.11 -8.06 12.20
CA GLU A 122 23.62 -7.94 13.56
C GLU A 122 22.56 -8.31 14.61
N ILE A 123 21.32 -7.84 14.41
CA ILE A 123 20.18 -8.20 15.28
C ILE A 123 19.93 -9.69 15.28
N LEU A 124 19.89 -10.33 14.11
CA LEU A 124 19.70 -11.79 13.97
C LEU A 124 20.86 -12.57 14.62
N GLY A 125 22.08 -12.05 14.54
CA GLY A 125 23.25 -12.66 15.19
C GLY A 125 23.20 -12.57 16.73
N SER A 126 22.55 -11.54 17.25
CA SER A 126 22.37 -11.33 18.70
C SER A 126 21.14 -12.04 19.27
N ASP A 127 20.12 -12.27 18.45
CA ASP A 127 18.88 -12.94 18.85
C ASP A 127 18.46 -14.03 17.85
N PRO A 128 18.95 -15.26 18.02
CA PRO A 128 18.62 -16.39 17.14
C PRO A 128 17.19 -16.92 17.33
N THR A 129 16.37 -16.34 18.21
CA THR A 129 14.97 -16.72 18.39
C THR A 129 14.06 -16.08 17.35
N ILE A 130 14.54 -15.10 16.58
CA ILE A 130 13.78 -14.42 15.53
C ILE A 130 13.48 -15.42 14.40
N THR A 131 12.20 -15.58 14.06
CA THR A 131 11.69 -16.52 13.05
C THR A 131 11.01 -15.82 11.86
N ALA A 132 10.74 -14.51 11.97
CA ALA A 132 10.04 -13.75 10.95
C ALA A 132 10.57 -12.32 10.85
N ILE A 133 10.51 -11.75 9.65
CA ILE A 133 10.71 -10.32 9.39
C ILE A 133 9.43 -9.73 8.83
N ALA A 134 8.97 -8.61 9.37
CA ALA A 134 7.84 -7.84 8.86
C ALA A 134 8.27 -6.39 8.56
N MET A 135 7.93 -5.90 7.36
CA MET A 135 8.25 -4.52 6.96
C MET A 135 7.24 -3.92 6.00
N VAL A 136 7.22 -2.60 5.92
CA VAL A 136 6.47 -1.82 4.93
C VAL A 136 7.36 -1.55 3.73
N HIS A 137 6.88 -1.82 2.49
CA HIS A 137 7.65 -1.52 1.28
C HIS A 137 7.60 -0.02 0.94
N SER A 138 6.43 0.61 1.01
CA SER A 138 6.29 2.05 0.74
C SER A 138 5.58 2.76 1.89
N GLU A 139 6.34 3.52 2.68
CA GLU A 139 5.83 4.30 3.80
C GLU A 139 5.30 5.65 3.32
N THR A 140 3.98 5.75 3.12
CA THR A 140 3.35 6.95 2.54
C THR A 140 3.14 8.10 3.52
N THR A 141 3.55 7.95 4.76
CA THR A 141 3.60 9.08 5.70
C THR A 141 4.72 10.05 5.36
N SER A 142 5.87 9.55 4.94
CA SER A 142 7.01 10.34 4.47
C SER A 142 7.11 10.38 2.93
N GLY A 143 6.75 9.30 2.26
CA GLY A 143 6.92 9.08 0.83
C GLY A 143 8.12 8.21 0.48
N ILE A 144 8.78 7.61 1.48
CA ILE A 144 9.96 6.76 1.29
C ILE A 144 9.58 5.38 0.72
N LEU A 145 10.48 4.82 -0.08
CA LEU A 145 10.42 3.46 -0.60
C LEU A 145 11.56 2.65 0.00
N ASN A 146 11.23 1.63 0.76
CA ASN A 146 12.19 0.73 1.36
C ASN A 146 12.69 -0.30 0.34
N GLU A 147 13.95 -0.66 0.41
CA GLU A 147 14.54 -1.69 -0.44
C GLU A 147 14.23 -3.08 0.14
N LEU A 148 13.77 -3.99 -0.74
CA LEU A 148 13.39 -5.35 -0.32
C LEU A 148 14.48 -6.39 -0.58
N ASP A 149 15.30 -6.21 -1.62
CA ASP A 149 16.15 -7.26 -2.19
C ASP A 149 17.13 -7.86 -1.17
N GLU A 150 17.91 -7.04 -0.48
CA GLU A 150 18.89 -7.50 0.49
C GLU A 150 18.24 -8.10 1.74
N ILE A 151 17.13 -7.51 2.19
CA ILE A 151 16.39 -8.00 3.36
C ILE A 151 15.69 -9.32 3.02
N ALA A 152 15.10 -9.43 1.83
CA ALA A 152 14.50 -10.67 1.33
C ALA A 152 15.54 -11.80 1.24
N LYS A 153 16.73 -11.49 0.71
CA LYS A 153 17.84 -12.45 0.66
C LYS A 153 18.23 -12.89 2.06
N LEU A 154 18.35 -11.95 2.99
CA LEU A 154 18.70 -12.25 4.38
C LEU A 154 17.63 -13.13 5.05
N ALA A 155 16.35 -12.84 4.87
CA ALA A 155 15.25 -13.65 5.37
C ALA A 155 15.32 -15.08 4.81
N LYS A 156 15.50 -15.22 3.50
CA LYS A 156 15.61 -16.51 2.82
C LYS A 156 16.82 -17.33 3.32
N ASP A 157 18.00 -16.69 3.40
CA ASP A 157 19.26 -17.38 3.78
C ASP A 157 19.20 -17.88 5.25
N ASN A 158 18.40 -17.25 6.11
CA ASN A 158 18.20 -17.63 7.50
C ASN A 158 16.90 -18.44 7.73
N GLY A 159 16.13 -18.76 6.69
CA GLY A 159 14.90 -19.54 6.80
C GLY A 159 13.77 -18.81 7.55
N LEU A 160 13.79 -17.49 7.54
CA LEU A 160 12.80 -16.64 8.22
C LEU A 160 11.56 -16.42 7.35
N LEU A 161 10.40 -16.33 7.99
CA LEU A 161 9.18 -15.87 7.34
C LEU A 161 9.32 -14.41 6.92
N PHE A 162 9.00 -14.09 5.67
CA PHE A 162 9.07 -12.71 5.16
C PHE A 162 7.69 -12.14 4.86
N ILE A 163 7.28 -11.12 5.62
CA ILE A 163 5.98 -10.46 5.56
C ILE A 163 6.18 -9.04 5.06
N VAL A 164 5.56 -8.70 3.94
CA VAL A 164 5.69 -7.38 3.31
C VAL A 164 4.33 -6.69 3.21
N ASP A 165 4.19 -5.57 3.90
CA ASP A 165 3.13 -4.61 3.64
C ASP A 165 3.47 -3.82 2.38
N ALA A 166 2.93 -4.26 1.24
CA ALA A 166 3.04 -3.59 -0.06
C ALA A 166 1.77 -2.80 -0.41
N MET A 167 1.09 -2.28 0.60
CA MET A 167 -0.20 -1.61 0.47
C MET A 167 -0.20 -0.54 -0.60
N SER A 168 0.81 0.30 -0.60
CA SER A 168 0.90 1.45 -1.48
C SER A 168 1.82 1.25 -2.67
N SER A 169 2.40 0.06 -2.84
CA SER A 169 3.38 -0.22 -3.89
C SER A 169 2.96 -1.31 -4.86
N PHE A 170 2.25 -2.35 -4.40
CA PHE A 170 1.81 -3.43 -5.28
C PHE A 170 0.84 -2.93 -6.36
N GLY A 171 1.12 -3.29 -7.60
CA GLY A 171 0.39 -2.80 -8.78
C GLY A 171 0.90 -1.46 -9.33
N GLY A 172 1.82 -0.78 -8.62
CA GLY A 172 2.42 0.47 -9.04
C GLY A 172 3.94 0.44 -9.20
N ILE A 173 4.59 -0.59 -8.67
CA ILE A 173 6.01 -0.93 -8.90
C ILE A 173 6.08 -2.42 -9.18
N PRO A 174 6.91 -2.88 -10.14
CA PRO A 174 7.20 -4.30 -10.29
C PRO A 174 7.83 -4.87 -9.01
N ILE A 175 7.24 -5.93 -8.48
CA ILE A 175 7.76 -6.69 -7.32
C ILE A 175 7.78 -8.16 -7.75
N ASP A 176 8.95 -8.74 -7.85
CA ASP A 176 9.11 -10.18 -8.11
C ASP A 176 8.95 -10.95 -6.79
N VAL A 177 7.71 -11.29 -6.47
CA VAL A 177 7.35 -11.95 -5.20
C VAL A 177 8.04 -13.30 -5.06
N SER A 178 8.24 -14.03 -6.17
CA SER A 178 8.89 -15.32 -6.19
C SER A 178 10.40 -15.20 -5.92
N ALA A 179 11.10 -14.33 -6.64
CA ALA A 179 12.53 -14.11 -6.48
C ALA A 179 12.87 -13.62 -5.08
N LEU A 180 12.07 -12.69 -4.55
CA LEU A 180 12.17 -12.18 -3.18
C LEU A 180 11.71 -13.17 -2.11
N SER A 181 11.17 -14.32 -2.51
CA SER A 181 10.70 -15.37 -1.58
C SER A 181 9.74 -14.84 -0.50
N ILE A 182 8.92 -13.83 -0.84
CA ILE A 182 7.96 -13.23 0.10
C ILE A 182 6.90 -14.27 0.45
N ASP A 183 6.70 -14.54 1.74
CA ASP A 183 5.71 -15.52 2.20
C ASP A 183 4.30 -14.93 2.27
N PHE A 184 4.19 -13.68 2.73
CA PHE A 184 2.94 -12.94 2.76
C PHE A 184 3.16 -11.51 2.26
N LEU A 185 2.57 -11.17 1.12
CA LEU A 185 2.52 -9.81 0.61
C LEU A 185 1.09 -9.27 0.73
N ILE A 186 0.93 -8.15 1.43
CA ILE A 186 -0.39 -7.57 1.71
C ILE A 186 -0.58 -6.29 0.90
N SER A 187 -1.76 -6.13 0.27
CA SER A 187 -2.14 -4.90 -0.39
C SER A 187 -3.66 -4.66 -0.31
N SER A 188 -4.17 -3.62 -0.97
CA SER A 188 -5.59 -3.27 -0.92
C SER A 188 -6.14 -2.79 -2.26
N SER A 189 -7.46 -2.86 -2.38
CA SER A 189 -8.19 -2.53 -3.61
C SER A 189 -8.05 -1.07 -4.06
N ASN A 190 -7.83 -0.13 -3.15
CA ASN A 190 -7.93 1.32 -3.39
C ASN A 190 -6.59 2.05 -3.50
N LYS A 191 -5.54 1.35 -3.89
CA LYS A 191 -4.19 1.91 -4.06
C LYS A 191 -3.76 1.85 -5.54
N CYS A 192 -2.56 1.41 -5.84
CA CYS A 192 -1.97 1.49 -7.17
C CYS A 192 -2.75 0.76 -8.28
N ILE A 193 -3.58 -0.23 -7.95
CA ILE A 193 -4.48 -0.89 -8.92
C ILE A 193 -5.68 0.00 -9.30
N GLN A 194 -5.93 1.09 -8.54
CA GLN A 194 -6.97 2.09 -8.81
C GLN A 194 -8.42 1.60 -8.67
N GLY A 195 -8.66 0.62 -7.80
CA GLY A 195 -10.02 0.31 -7.35
C GLY A 195 -10.51 1.27 -6.26
N VAL A 196 -11.64 0.93 -5.64
CA VAL A 196 -12.24 1.70 -4.53
C VAL A 196 -12.02 1.00 -3.18
N PRO A 197 -12.12 1.72 -2.04
CA PRO A 197 -11.96 1.11 -0.71
C PRO A 197 -13.01 0.03 -0.42
N GLY A 198 -12.65 -1.02 0.33
CA GLY A 198 -13.61 -2.00 0.85
C GLY A 198 -13.02 -3.37 1.14
N PHE A 199 -11.89 -3.74 0.54
CA PHE A 199 -11.16 -4.95 0.89
C PHE A 199 -9.65 -4.82 0.69
N SER A 200 -8.93 -5.65 1.40
CA SER A 200 -7.50 -5.93 1.23
C SER A 200 -7.31 -7.32 0.62
N PHE A 201 -6.12 -7.60 0.14
CA PHE A 201 -5.75 -8.93 -0.32
C PHE A 201 -4.34 -9.30 0.13
N THR A 202 -4.15 -10.60 0.32
CA THR A 202 -2.85 -11.17 0.67
C THR A 202 -2.47 -12.18 -0.40
N LEU A 203 -1.30 -12.00 -0.99
CA LEU A 203 -0.61 -13.04 -1.75
C LEU A 203 0.18 -13.88 -0.74
N ALA A 204 -0.11 -15.16 -0.66
CA ALA A 204 0.43 -16.02 0.37
C ALA A 204 0.99 -17.32 -0.22
N LYS A 205 2.16 -17.77 0.27
CA LYS A 205 2.65 -19.11 -0.02
C LYS A 205 1.72 -20.14 0.60
N ARG A 206 1.32 -21.13 -0.19
CA ARG A 206 0.39 -22.18 0.22
C ARG A 206 0.94 -23.02 1.38
N ASP A 207 2.21 -23.40 1.30
CA ASP A 207 2.86 -24.20 2.35
C ASP A 207 2.92 -23.46 3.70
N GLN A 208 3.05 -22.12 3.70
CA GLN A 208 3.04 -21.33 4.92
C GLN A 208 1.61 -21.20 5.49
N LEU A 209 0.59 -21.08 4.64
CA LEU A 209 -0.80 -21.10 5.08
C LEU A 209 -1.15 -22.43 5.78
N GLU A 210 -0.82 -23.55 5.15
CA GLU A 210 -1.13 -24.89 5.67
C GLU A 210 -0.43 -25.17 6.99
N LYS A 211 0.85 -24.79 7.12
CA LYS A 211 1.60 -24.93 8.38
C LYS A 211 1.03 -24.12 9.53
N ARG A 212 0.29 -23.04 9.23
CA ARG A 212 -0.16 -22.04 10.20
C ARG A 212 -1.67 -22.00 10.41
N GLN A 213 -2.41 -22.98 9.88
CA GLN A 213 -3.88 -23.05 9.92
C GLN A 213 -4.52 -22.95 11.32
N ALA A 214 -3.80 -23.31 12.37
CA ALA A 214 -4.31 -23.36 13.75
C ALA A 214 -3.96 -22.10 14.59
N PHE A 215 -3.35 -21.07 14.01
CA PHE A 215 -2.83 -19.95 14.79
C PHE A 215 -3.80 -18.76 14.89
N ALA A 216 -4.96 -18.82 14.23
CA ALA A 216 -5.93 -17.75 14.22
C ALA A 216 -6.44 -17.39 15.64
N ARG A 217 -6.31 -16.10 16.00
CA ARG A 217 -6.76 -15.53 17.28
C ARG A 217 -8.15 -14.91 17.18
N THR A 218 -8.67 -14.77 15.97
CA THR A 218 -9.98 -14.16 15.70
C THR A 218 -10.73 -14.96 14.66
N VAL A 219 -12.07 -14.89 14.69
CA VAL A 219 -12.92 -15.57 13.71
C VAL A 219 -12.97 -14.82 12.38
N SER A 220 -13.10 -13.50 12.41
CA SER A 220 -13.35 -12.70 11.19
C SER A 220 -12.07 -12.36 10.41
N LEU A 221 -10.90 -12.40 11.05
CA LEU A 221 -9.60 -12.14 10.42
C LEU A 221 -8.78 -13.43 10.21
N ASP A 222 -9.38 -14.59 10.33
CA ASP A 222 -8.75 -15.87 10.05
C ASP A 222 -8.48 -16.00 8.55
N LEU A 223 -7.20 -15.87 8.19
CA LEU A 223 -6.74 -15.89 6.80
C LEU A 223 -6.86 -17.28 6.19
N TYR A 224 -6.62 -18.34 6.99
CA TYR A 224 -6.68 -19.71 6.50
C TYR A 224 -8.12 -20.14 6.18
N ASP A 225 -9.05 -19.91 7.09
CA ASP A 225 -10.46 -20.23 6.85
C ASP A 225 -11.06 -19.43 5.68
N GLN A 226 -10.61 -18.17 5.51
CA GLN A 226 -10.99 -17.37 4.34
C GLN A 226 -10.43 -17.99 3.05
N TYR A 227 -9.16 -18.40 3.07
CA TYR A 227 -8.52 -19.12 1.97
C TYR A 227 -9.27 -20.39 1.59
N GLU A 228 -9.50 -21.28 2.55
CA GLU A 228 -10.22 -22.55 2.31
C GLU A 228 -11.60 -22.33 1.66
N THR A 229 -12.32 -21.32 2.14
CA THR A 229 -13.66 -21.01 1.60
C THR A 229 -13.57 -20.52 0.16
N MET A 230 -12.62 -19.63 -0.15
CA MET A 230 -12.43 -19.09 -1.50
C MET A 230 -11.88 -20.13 -2.48
N GLU A 231 -11.03 -21.04 -2.02
CA GLU A 231 -10.42 -22.06 -2.86
C GLU A 231 -11.45 -23.02 -3.44
N LYS A 232 -12.54 -23.29 -2.71
CA LYS A 232 -13.59 -24.22 -3.14
C LYS A 232 -14.33 -23.73 -4.40
N ASP A 233 -14.76 -22.48 -4.40
CA ASP A 233 -15.59 -21.96 -5.51
C ASP A 233 -15.57 -20.42 -5.68
N GLY A 234 -14.68 -19.70 -4.99
CA GLY A 234 -14.61 -18.24 -5.02
C GLY A 234 -15.57 -17.53 -4.06
N LYS A 235 -16.28 -18.27 -3.23
CA LYS A 235 -17.14 -17.69 -2.22
C LYS A 235 -16.32 -17.07 -1.09
N TRP A 236 -16.75 -15.90 -0.64
CA TRP A 236 -16.22 -15.29 0.57
C TRP A 236 -16.85 -15.94 1.81
N ARG A 237 -16.07 -16.06 2.88
CA ARG A 237 -16.55 -16.63 4.13
C ARG A 237 -17.70 -15.84 4.74
N PHE A 238 -17.63 -14.50 4.67
CA PHE A 238 -18.68 -13.57 5.12
C PHE A 238 -19.16 -12.70 3.96
N THR A 239 -20.16 -11.84 4.21
CA THR A 239 -20.68 -10.93 3.19
C THR A 239 -19.58 -10.03 2.65
N SER A 240 -19.32 -10.14 1.36
CA SER A 240 -18.28 -9.36 0.68
C SER A 240 -18.78 -7.98 0.25
N PRO A 241 -17.91 -7.00 0.06
CA PRO A 241 -18.25 -5.67 -0.46
C PRO A 241 -18.46 -5.74 -1.99
N THR A 242 -19.60 -6.25 -2.45
CA THR A 242 -19.86 -6.61 -3.85
C THR A 242 -19.50 -5.50 -4.83
N HIS A 243 -19.97 -4.28 -4.60
CA HIS A 243 -19.69 -3.13 -5.47
C HIS A 243 -18.18 -2.83 -5.57
N THR A 244 -17.44 -2.93 -4.46
CA THR A 244 -15.98 -2.76 -4.46
C THR A 244 -15.28 -3.86 -5.25
N VAL A 245 -15.74 -5.10 -5.15
CA VAL A 245 -15.19 -6.24 -5.89
C VAL A 245 -15.35 -6.03 -7.40
N LEU A 246 -16.53 -5.56 -7.84
CA LEU A 246 -16.79 -5.25 -9.25
C LEU A 246 -15.93 -4.08 -9.74
N ALA A 247 -15.82 -3.01 -8.95
CA ALA A 247 -14.96 -1.88 -9.26
C ALA A 247 -13.48 -2.30 -9.39
N PHE A 248 -13.03 -3.18 -8.51
CA PHE A 248 -11.65 -3.69 -8.54
C PHE A 248 -11.39 -4.61 -9.72
N HIS A 249 -12.36 -5.46 -10.06
CA HIS A 249 -12.29 -6.29 -11.27
C HIS A 249 -12.16 -5.43 -12.54
N GLN A 250 -12.91 -4.33 -12.62
CA GLN A 250 -12.78 -3.36 -13.71
C GLN A 250 -11.41 -2.67 -13.69
N ALA A 251 -10.91 -2.27 -12.52
CA ALA A 251 -9.60 -1.65 -12.38
C ALA A 251 -8.44 -2.58 -12.81
N LEU A 252 -8.57 -3.89 -12.54
CA LEU A 252 -7.60 -4.89 -13.02
C LEU A 252 -7.61 -5.02 -14.54
N LYS A 253 -8.79 -4.94 -15.19
CA LYS A 253 -8.90 -4.93 -16.65
C LYS A 253 -8.24 -3.69 -17.26
N GLU A 254 -8.42 -2.54 -16.62
CA GLU A 254 -7.78 -1.29 -17.05
C GLU A 254 -6.27 -1.36 -16.93
N LEU A 255 -5.75 -1.86 -15.81
CA LEU A 255 -4.32 -2.07 -15.62
C LEU A 255 -3.72 -2.98 -16.71
N GLU A 256 -4.43 -4.05 -17.07
CA GLU A 256 -4.01 -4.96 -18.15
C GLU A 256 -4.00 -4.25 -19.53
N LEU A 257 -5.05 -3.47 -19.84
CA LEU A 257 -5.16 -2.69 -21.08
C LEU A 257 -4.10 -1.58 -21.18
N GLU A 258 -3.67 -1.01 -20.07
CA GLU A 258 -2.58 -0.02 -20.02
C GLU A 258 -1.20 -0.64 -20.31
N GLY A 259 -1.07 -1.95 -20.30
CA GLY A 259 0.19 -2.68 -20.48
C GLY A 259 0.81 -3.17 -19.16
N GLY A 260 0.03 -3.26 -18.09
CA GLY A 260 0.40 -3.85 -16.81
C GLY A 260 1.18 -2.92 -15.87
N ILE A 261 1.78 -3.53 -14.85
CA ILE A 261 2.44 -2.79 -13.75
C ILE A 261 3.56 -1.88 -14.25
N TYR A 262 4.32 -2.30 -15.26
CA TYR A 262 5.45 -1.49 -15.74
C TYR A 262 4.98 -0.15 -16.32
N GLN A 263 3.91 -0.14 -17.12
CA GLN A 263 3.37 1.09 -17.71
C GLN A 263 2.74 1.98 -16.62
N ARG A 264 2.05 1.38 -15.67
CA ARG A 264 1.52 2.07 -14.50
C ARG A 264 2.63 2.70 -13.65
N TYR A 265 3.72 1.99 -13.43
CA TYR A 265 4.92 2.50 -12.76
C TYR A 265 5.51 3.72 -13.50
N MET A 266 5.66 3.62 -14.82
CA MET A 266 6.19 4.72 -15.63
C MET A 266 5.30 5.96 -15.58
N GLN A 267 3.98 5.80 -15.59
CA GLN A 267 3.02 6.90 -15.39
C GLN A 267 3.23 7.57 -14.03
N TYR A 268 3.27 6.80 -12.96
CA TYR A 268 3.44 7.34 -11.61
C TYR A 268 4.80 8.02 -11.42
N LEU A 269 5.85 7.42 -11.94
CA LEU A 269 7.20 7.99 -11.90
C LEU A 269 7.28 9.31 -12.67
N THR A 270 6.65 9.39 -13.85
CA THR A 270 6.58 10.62 -14.66
C THR A 270 5.83 11.71 -13.91
N ASN A 271 4.65 11.41 -13.38
CA ASN A 271 3.87 12.35 -12.58
C ASN A 271 4.64 12.85 -11.34
N ASN A 272 5.31 11.93 -10.62
CA ASN A 272 6.06 12.26 -9.41
C ASN A 272 7.26 13.17 -9.72
N ARG A 273 8.02 12.86 -10.77
CA ARG A 273 9.18 13.67 -11.19
C ARG A 273 8.73 15.07 -11.60
N LEU A 274 7.68 15.16 -12.41
CA LEU A 274 7.12 16.44 -12.86
C LEU A 274 6.63 17.29 -11.68
N LEU A 275 5.86 16.65 -10.77
CA LEU A 275 5.37 17.31 -9.56
C LEU A 275 6.51 17.86 -8.72
N ARG A 276 7.51 17.04 -8.41
CA ARG A 276 8.65 17.45 -7.57
C ARG A 276 9.44 18.57 -8.20
N GLN A 277 9.79 18.43 -9.48
CA GLN A 277 10.51 19.48 -10.21
C GLN A 277 9.79 20.83 -10.13
N LYS A 278 8.50 20.86 -10.49
CA LYS A 278 7.73 22.11 -10.50
C LYS A 278 7.50 22.69 -9.11
N MET A 279 7.30 21.85 -8.10
CA MET A 279 7.17 22.30 -6.71
C MET A 279 8.49 22.88 -6.18
N GLU A 280 9.63 22.30 -6.54
CA GLU A 280 10.96 22.83 -6.20
C GLU A 280 11.22 24.19 -6.89
N GLU A 281 10.78 24.38 -8.13
CA GLU A 281 10.82 25.67 -8.85
C GLU A 281 9.99 26.75 -8.13
N LEU A 282 8.88 26.38 -7.49
CA LEU A 282 8.08 27.26 -6.63
C LEU A 282 8.64 27.43 -5.19
N GLY A 283 9.79 26.82 -4.89
CA GLY A 283 10.46 26.92 -3.59
C GLY A 283 10.01 25.93 -2.51
N TYR A 284 9.10 25.00 -2.84
CA TYR A 284 8.71 23.92 -1.93
C TYR A 284 9.78 22.82 -1.93
N ARG A 285 10.13 22.32 -0.73
CA ARG A 285 11.18 21.31 -0.58
C ARG A 285 10.59 19.96 -0.19
N PRO A 286 10.90 18.87 -0.91
CA PRO A 286 10.52 17.54 -0.47
C PRO A 286 11.27 17.17 0.82
N PHE A 287 10.60 16.41 1.68
CA PHE A 287 11.20 15.88 2.90
C PHE A 287 12.22 14.78 2.58
N ILE A 288 11.82 13.82 1.73
CA ILE A 288 12.67 12.71 1.32
C ILE A 288 13.65 13.18 0.24
N LYS A 289 14.94 12.98 0.49
CA LYS A 289 16.04 13.31 -0.46
C LYS A 289 16.49 12.10 -1.27
N GLN A 290 16.57 10.94 -0.63
CA GLN A 290 16.96 9.65 -1.22
C GLN A 290 15.83 8.64 -0.99
N HIS A 291 15.76 7.59 -1.80
CA HIS A 291 14.74 6.54 -1.70
C HIS A 291 13.28 7.06 -1.79
N GLN A 292 13.06 8.17 -2.52
CA GLN A 292 11.71 8.69 -2.75
C GLN A 292 10.89 7.73 -3.59
N GLY A 293 9.76 7.27 -3.05
CA GLY A 293 8.77 6.47 -3.78
C GLY A 293 8.00 7.30 -4.82
N PRO A 294 7.51 6.70 -5.91
CA PRO A 294 6.86 7.40 -7.01
C PRO A 294 5.37 7.70 -6.79
N PHE A 295 4.85 7.58 -5.58
CA PHE A 295 3.40 7.59 -5.32
C PHE A 295 2.89 8.86 -4.64
N ILE A 296 3.70 9.43 -3.75
CA ILE A 296 3.36 10.56 -2.92
C ILE A 296 4.63 11.29 -2.50
N THR A 297 4.58 12.60 -2.42
CA THR A 297 5.67 13.43 -1.90
C THR A 297 5.19 14.23 -0.71
N SER A 298 5.96 14.19 0.38
CA SER A 298 5.80 15.06 1.54
C SER A 298 6.64 16.31 1.31
N PHE A 299 6.00 17.48 1.26
CA PHE A 299 6.64 18.78 1.11
C PHE A 299 6.67 19.50 2.44
N LEU A 300 7.83 20.02 2.81
CA LEU A 300 7.99 20.86 4.01
C LEU A 300 7.21 22.16 3.85
N TYR A 301 6.70 22.69 4.95
CA TYR A 301 6.11 24.04 4.93
C TYR A 301 7.16 25.07 4.51
N PRO A 302 6.78 26.08 3.71
CA PRO A 302 7.66 27.19 3.37
C PRO A 302 8.16 27.90 4.63
N LYS A 303 9.46 28.22 4.67
CA LYS A 303 10.07 28.96 5.80
C LYS A 303 9.73 30.46 5.82
N GLN A 304 9.33 30.99 4.66
CA GLN A 304 8.97 32.41 4.49
C GLN A 304 7.45 32.58 4.54
N GLY A 305 6.98 33.57 5.27
CA GLY A 305 5.56 33.85 5.44
C GLY A 305 4.88 32.97 6.51
N ALA A 306 3.64 33.31 6.83
CA ALA A 306 2.79 32.52 7.73
C ALA A 306 2.03 31.47 6.91
N PHE A 307 2.68 30.37 6.49
CA PHE A 307 1.99 29.30 5.78
C PHE A 307 0.91 28.69 6.67
N ASN A 308 -0.32 28.64 6.15
CA ASN A 308 -1.44 28.01 6.82
C ASN A 308 -1.99 26.91 5.92
N PHE A 309 -1.88 25.64 6.38
CA PHE A 309 -2.31 24.48 5.60
C PHE A 309 -3.81 24.49 5.30
N ASP A 310 -4.66 24.93 6.25
CA ASP A 310 -6.12 24.93 6.03
C ASP A 310 -6.52 25.90 4.92
N ASN A 311 -5.92 27.09 4.89
CA ASN A 311 -6.14 28.07 3.82
C ASN A 311 -5.64 27.54 2.47
N PHE A 312 -4.45 26.95 2.45
CA PHE A 312 -3.87 26.30 1.27
C PHE A 312 -4.76 25.15 0.76
N TYR A 313 -5.18 24.27 1.65
CA TYR A 313 -6.10 23.18 1.32
C TYR A 313 -7.43 23.67 0.74
N HIS A 314 -8.04 24.70 1.36
CA HIS A 314 -9.30 25.25 0.86
C HIS A 314 -9.15 25.90 -0.50
N HIS A 315 -8.04 26.62 -0.75
CA HIS A 315 -7.74 27.17 -2.06
C HIS A 315 -7.62 26.08 -3.13
N LEU A 316 -6.85 25.03 -2.88
CA LEU A 316 -6.73 23.90 -3.81
C LEU A 316 -8.08 23.22 -4.05
N LYS A 317 -8.85 22.99 -3.00
CA LYS A 317 -10.16 22.34 -3.10
C LYS A 317 -11.16 23.16 -3.91
N GLN A 318 -11.18 24.48 -3.75
CA GLN A 318 -12.01 25.37 -4.57
C GLN A 318 -11.64 25.33 -6.06
N ASN A 319 -10.38 25.00 -6.37
CA ASN A 319 -9.87 24.83 -7.72
C ASN A 319 -9.84 23.36 -8.20
N GLY A 320 -10.54 22.45 -7.49
CA GLY A 320 -10.77 21.07 -7.91
C GLY A 320 -9.69 20.07 -7.52
N PHE A 321 -8.81 20.40 -6.56
CA PHE A 321 -7.76 19.49 -6.06
C PHE A 321 -7.88 19.25 -4.57
N VAL A 322 -7.68 18.01 -4.15
CA VAL A 322 -7.67 17.59 -2.75
C VAL A 322 -6.36 16.93 -2.42
N ILE A 323 -5.68 17.42 -1.39
CA ILE A 323 -4.40 16.91 -0.88
C ILE A 323 -4.53 16.45 0.57
N TYR A 324 -3.48 15.90 1.16
CA TYR A 324 -3.49 15.50 2.58
C TYR A 324 -2.56 16.35 3.45
N PRO A 325 -2.91 16.54 4.73
CA PRO A 325 -1.97 17.10 5.71
C PRO A 325 -0.77 16.17 5.88
N GLY A 326 0.31 16.70 6.38
CA GLY A 326 1.49 15.94 6.74
C GLY A 326 1.24 14.96 7.88
N LYS A 327 2.15 14.00 8.01
CA LYS A 327 2.07 12.93 9.02
C LYS A 327 3.44 12.55 9.58
N ILE A 328 4.47 13.33 9.25
CA ILE A 328 5.82 13.18 9.77
C ILE A 328 5.83 13.75 11.19
N SER A 329 6.48 13.05 12.10
CA SER A 329 6.44 13.38 13.53
C SER A 329 7.33 14.57 13.90
N THR A 330 8.34 14.85 13.09
CA THR A 330 9.44 15.79 13.43
C THR A 330 9.35 17.14 12.74
N VAL A 331 8.52 17.27 11.67
CA VAL A 331 8.45 18.49 10.85
C VAL A 331 7.04 18.77 10.34
N ASP A 332 6.73 20.05 10.19
CA ASP A 332 5.49 20.48 9.53
C ASP A 332 5.59 20.30 8.03
N CYS A 333 4.63 19.57 7.46
CA CYS A 333 4.60 19.25 6.04
C CYS A 333 3.17 19.02 5.54
N PHE A 334 3.01 18.91 4.23
CA PHE A 334 1.80 18.44 3.58
C PHE A 334 2.17 17.42 2.50
N ARG A 335 1.19 16.63 2.07
CA ARG A 335 1.42 15.54 1.13
C ARG A 335 0.61 15.72 -0.14
N ILE A 336 1.28 15.50 -1.28
CA ILE A 336 0.63 15.43 -2.59
C ILE A 336 0.91 14.05 -3.18
N GLY A 337 -0.15 13.27 -3.37
CA GLY A 337 -0.13 12.00 -4.10
C GLY A 337 -0.29 12.24 -5.60
N ASN A 338 0.22 11.31 -6.39
CA ASN A 338 0.16 11.40 -7.86
C ASN A 338 -0.31 10.09 -8.52
N ILE A 339 -0.93 9.22 -7.72
CA ILE A 339 -1.52 7.95 -8.16
C ILE A 339 -3.01 8.12 -8.49
N GLY A 340 -3.54 7.20 -9.29
CA GLY A 340 -4.94 7.24 -9.75
C GLY A 340 -5.06 7.71 -11.19
N ASP A 341 -6.27 8.07 -11.59
CA ASP A 341 -6.58 8.69 -12.89
C ASP A 341 -6.06 10.14 -12.92
N ILE A 342 -4.72 10.27 -12.85
CA ILE A 342 -3.95 11.52 -12.79
C ILE A 342 -2.87 11.47 -13.88
N TYR A 343 -2.77 12.55 -14.65
CA TYR A 343 -1.87 12.71 -15.79
C TYR A 343 -1.02 13.97 -15.65
N PRO A 344 0.04 14.14 -16.46
CA PRO A 344 0.90 15.33 -16.41
C PRO A 344 0.15 16.65 -16.51
N GLU A 345 -0.93 16.71 -17.29
CA GLU A 345 -1.77 17.91 -17.44
C GLU A 345 -2.50 18.28 -16.13
N ASP A 346 -2.86 17.30 -15.31
CA ASP A 346 -3.43 17.52 -13.98
C ASP A 346 -2.38 18.10 -13.03
N ILE A 347 -1.13 17.64 -13.13
CA ILE A 347 0.00 18.17 -12.35
C ILE A 347 0.30 19.62 -12.76
N ASP A 348 0.33 19.91 -14.07
CA ASP A 348 0.53 21.28 -14.57
C ASP A 348 -0.53 22.22 -14.04
N ARG A 349 -1.78 21.83 -14.11
CA ARG A 349 -2.90 22.60 -13.60
C ARG A 349 -2.85 22.80 -12.07
N LEU A 350 -2.47 21.76 -11.32
CA LEU A 350 -2.27 21.86 -9.88
C LEU A 350 -1.20 22.91 -9.54
N VAL A 351 -0.04 22.82 -10.20
CA VAL A 351 1.10 23.73 -9.95
C VAL A 351 0.70 25.18 -10.24
N GLN A 352 -0.04 25.43 -11.30
CA GLN A 352 -0.54 26.77 -11.60
C GLN A 352 -1.50 27.30 -10.51
N VAL A 353 -2.34 26.44 -9.94
CA VAL A 353 -3.20 26.82 -8.81
C VAL A 353 -2.37 27.14 -7.56
N ILE A 354 -1.28 26.39 -7.33
CA ILE A 354 -0.36 26.64 -6.21
C ILE A 354 0.41 27.95 -6.39
N GLU A 355 0.90 28.22 -7.61
CA GLU A 355 1.60 29.46 -7.96
C GLU A 355 0.71 30.68 -7.69
N ASN A 356 -0.54 30.67 -8.15
CA ASN A 356 -1.51 31.75 -7.89
C ASN A 356 -1.77 31.93 -6.39
N TYR A 357 -1.78 30.88 -5.59
CA TYR A 357 -1.92 31.00 -4.13
C TYR A 357 -0.71 31.69 -3.51
N THR A 358 0.49 31.34 -3.97
CA THR A 358 1.75 31.91 -3.46
C THR A 358 1.83 33.42 -3.77
N GLU A 359 1.47 33.83 -4.97
CA GLU A 359 1.43 35.26 -5.36
C GLU A 359 0.47 36.09 -4.50
N VAL A 360 -0.72 35.53 -4.21
CA VAL A 360 -1.73 36.23 -3.39
C VAL A 360 -1.31 36.28 -1.91
N ALA A 361 -0.71 35.21 -1.38
CA ALA A 361 -0.31 35.14 0.02
C ALA A 361 0.89 36.05 0.36
N TYR A 362 1.71 36.39 -0.62
CA TYR A 362 2.88 37.27 -0.43
C TYR A 362 2.58 38.77 -0.74
N VAL A 363 1.45 39.09 -1.34
CA VAL A 363 1.02 40.46 -1.67
C VAL A 363 0.08 41.03 -0.61
N SER A 364 -0.47 40.24 0.28
CA SER A 364 -1.33 40.62 1.41
C SER A 364 -0.58 40.60 2.74
#